data_1431bab67cee9868bdbbb4aaea56b144
#
_entry.id   1431bab67cee9868bdbbb4aaea56b144
#
_cell.length_a   1.000
_cell.length_b   1.000
_cell.length_c   1.000
_cell.angle_alpha   90.00
_cell.angle_beta   90.00
_cell.angle_gamma   90.00
#
_symmetry.space_group_name_H-M   'P 1'
#
loop_
_entity.id
_entity.type
_entity.pdbx_description
1 polymer ?
#
loop_
_entity_poly.entity_id
_entity_poly.type
_entity_poly.pdbx_seq_one_letter_code
_entity_poly.pdbx_strand_id
1 'polypeptide(L)'
;MKRWLLSLAALPLLGSAAQPLQCDVGPVMKVFGSVPWLVYSCNDASSLIVVSAPGSPASPFYFMFSLEGTAYRLRGEGTGSKTATDAALKELQVLSAADIQGLRRETIAVKKP
;
A
#
# COMPACT_ATOMS: atom_id res chain seq x y z
N MET A 1 24.98 -37.14 33.97
CA MET A 1 24.80 -36.64 33.64
C MET A 1 24.50 -35.82 33.24
N LYS A 2 24.39 -35.58 32.98
CA LYS A 2 24.10 -34.78 32.55
C LYS A 2 23.73 -33.92 31.97
N ARG A 3 23.65 -33.56 31.73
CA ARG A 3 23.28 -32.73 31.25
C ARG A 3 22.91 -32.02 30.59
N TRP A 4 22.73 -31.91 30.38
CA TRP A 4 22.37 -31.27 29.80
C TRP A 4 21.98 -30.39 29.28
N LEU A 5 21.88 -30.09 29.09
CA LEU A 5 21.49 -29.27 28.66
C LEU A 5 21.14 -28.46 28.14
N LEU A 6 21.01 -28.11 27.90
CA LEU A 6 20.59 -27.34 27.44
C LEU A 6 20.24 -26.57 26.86
N SER A 7 20.05 -26.21 26.56
CA SER A 7 19.69 -25.45 26.01
C SER A 7 19.32 -24.79 25.57
N LEU A 8 19.11 -24.49 25.28
CA LEU A 8 18.68 -23.79 24.77
C LEU A 8 18.31 -23.03 24.27
N ALA A 9 18.13 -22.72 24.11
CA ALA A 9 17.83 -22.03 23.65
C ALA A 9 17.49 -21.27 23.23
N ALA A 10 17.33 -20.82 22.94
CA ALA A 10 17.08 -19.99 22.47
C ALA A 10 16.70 -19.40 21.89
N LEU A 11 16.42 -19.12 21.44
CA LEU A 11 16.06 -18.57 20.87
C LEU A 11 15.63 -17.84 20.24
N PRO A 12 15.53 -17.62 19.83
CA PRO A 12 15.29 -16.92 19.10
C PRO A 12 14.44 -16.19 18.73
N LEU A 13 13.96 -16.11 18.53
CA LEU A 13 13.24 -15.46 18.26
C LEU A 13 13.18 -14.36 17.85
N LEU A 14 13.51 -14.17 17.98
CA LEU A 14 13.71 -13.09 17.75
C LEU A 14 13.79 -12.66 16.47
N GLY A 15 14.48 -12.95 15.85
CA GLY A 15 14.72 -12.59 14.53
C GLY A 15 13.55 -12.45 13.67
N SER A 16 12.48 -12.73 14.15
CA SER A 16 11.25 -12.64 13.42
C SER A 16 10.70 -11.21 13.34
N ALA A 17 11.52 -10.22 13.62
CA ALA A 17 11.07 -8.86 13.47
C ALA A 17 10.54 -8.67 12.05
N ALA A 18 9.32 -8.16 11.96
CA ALA A 18 8.72 -7.91 10.67
C ALA A 18 9.49 -6.83 9.94
N GLN A 19 9.64 -7.00 8.64
CA GLN A 19 10.21 -5.96 7.81
C GLN A 19 9.23 -4.78 7.77
N PRO A 20 9.73 -3.55 7.84
CA PRO A 20 8.85 -2.40 7.66
C PRO A 20 8.21 -2.45 6.28
N LEU A 21 6.95 -2.07 6.22
CA LEU A 21 6.27 -1.95 4.93
C LEU A 21 6.83 -0.74 4.20
N GLN A 22 7.31 -0.98 2.99
CA GLN A 22 7.82 0.09 2.14
C GLN A 22 7.04 0.10 0.85
N CYS A 23 6.55 1.29 0.47
CA CYS A 23 5.67 1.46 -0.67
C CYS A 23 6.29 2.47 -1.61
N ASP A 24 7.37 2.07 -2.27
CA ASP A 24 8.16 2.95 -3.11
C ASP A 24 8.33 2.44 -4.54
N VAL A 25 7.59 1.41 -4.92
CA VAL A 25 7.66 0.88 -6.28
C VAL A 25 6.68 1.66 -7.15
N GLY A 26 7.19 2.31 -8.15
CA GLY A 26 6.44 3.23 -8.99
C GLY A 26 7.07 4.62 -8.91
N PRO A 27 6.30 5.70 -8.99
CA PRO A 27 4.83 5.70 -9.05
C PRO A 27 4.31 5.60 -10.47
N VAL A 28 3.04 5.26 -10.59
CA VAL A 28 2.31 5.47 -11.82
C VAL A 28 1.21 6.49 -11.52
N MET A 29 1.03 7.45 -12.43
CA MET A 29 -0.01 8.46 -12.24
C MET A 29 -1.33 7.95 -12.76
N LYS A 30 -2.38 8.09 -11.96
CA LYS A 30 -3.74 7.73 -12.33
C LYS A 30 -4.67 8.89 -11.95
N VAL A 31 -5.81 8.95 -12.59
CA VAL A 31 -6.82 9.95 -12.28
C VAL A 31 -7.98 9.25 -11.58
N PHE A 32 -8.31 9.71 -10.38
CA PHE A 32 -9.47 9.25 -9.64
C PHE A 32 -10.21 10.49 -9.13
N GLY A 33 -11.52 10.52 -9.33
CA GLY A 33 -12.31 11.68 -8.94
C GLY A 33 -11.88 12.94 -9.66
N SER A 34 -11.44 12.80 -10.90
CA SER A 34 -11.05 13.91 -11.79
C SER A 34 -9.79 14.65 -11.37
N VAL A 35 -9.01 14.10 -10.43
CA VAL A 35 -7.72 14.69 -10.05
C VAL A 35 -6.64 13.62 -10.07
N PRO A 36 -5.37 14.03 -10.22
CA PRO A 36 -4.28 13.05 -10.34
C PRO A 36 -3.86 12.49 -8.99
N TRP A 37 -3.48 11.22 -9.02
CA TRP A 37 -2.96 10.50 -7.86
C TRP A 37 -1.72 9.73 -8.29
N LEU A 38 -0.83 9.50 -7.35
CA LEU A 38 0.37 8.70 -7.57
C LEU A 38 0.19 7.35 -6.89
N VAL A 39 0.30 6.29 -7.67
CA VAL A 39 0.10 4.92 -7.16
C VAL A 39 1.45 4.25 -7.02
N TYR A 40 1.70 3.73 -5.82
CA TYR A 40 2.90 2.96 -5.52
C TYR A 40 2.48 1.58 -5.02
N SER A 41 3.27 0.57 -5.31
CA SER A 41 3.08 -0.72 -4.66
C SER A 41 4.13 -0.91 -3.58
N CYS A 42 3.81 -1.83 -2.67
CA CYS A 42 4.59 -2.05 -1.47
C CYS A 42 5.35 -3.37 -1.55
N ASN A 43 6.30 -3.53 -0.64
CA ASN A 43 7.21 -4.69 -0.65
C ASN A 43 6.57 -5.98 -0.14
N ASP A 44 5.28 -5.98 0.19
CA ASP A 44 4.57 -7.18 0.62
C ASP A 44 3.88 -7.91 -0.53
N ALA A 45 4.11 -7.47 -1.77
CA ALA A 45 3.54 -8.07 -2.98
C ALA A 45 2.01 -7.96 -3.08
N SER A 46 1.38 -7.18 -2.23
CA SER A 46 -0.09 -7.06 -2.27
C SER A 46 -0.61 -5.65 -2.03
N SER A 47 -0.01 -4.89 -1.12
CA SER A 47 -0.53 -3.57 -0.76
C SER A 47 -0.21 -2.50 -1.80
N LEU A 48 -1.13 -1.56 -1.93
CA LEU A 48 -0.94 -0.35 -2.74
C LEU A 48 -1.18 0.87 -1.90
N ILE A 49 -0.47 1.94 -2.19
CA ILE A 49 -0.76 3.25 -1.64
C ILE A 49 -1.05 4.22 -2.79
N VAL A 50 -2.09 5.02 -2.64
CA VAL A 50 -2.55 5.97 -3.64
C VAL A 50 -2.46 7.35 -3.01
N VAL A 51 -1.47 8.12 -3.41
CA VAL A 51 -1.12 9.40 -2.77
C VAL A 51 -1.58 10.54 -3.67
N SER A 52 -2.19 11.56 -3.10
CA SER A 52 -2.58 12.72 -3.88
C SER A 52 -1.36 13.38 -4.50
N ALA A 53 -1.46 13.74 -5.78
CA ALA A 53 -0.35 14.39 -6.46
C ALA A 53 -0.13 15.79 -5.84
N PRO A 54 1.12 16.23 -5.76
CA PRO A 54 1.40 17.57 -5.23
C PRO A 54 0.62 18.64 -5.98
N GLY A 55 0.05 19.57 -5.24
CA GLY A 55 -0.71 20.67 -5.85
C GLY A 55 -2.15 20.34 -6.21
N SER A 56 -2.55 19.09 -6.06
CA SER A 56 -3.93 18.68 -6.29
C SER A 56 -4.84 19.16 -5.16
N PRO A 57 -6.12 19.46 -5.44
CA PRO A 57 -7.05 19.82 -4.36
C PRO A 57 -7.24 18.70 -3.35
N ALA A 58 -6.95 17.45 -3.72
CA ALA A 58 -7.02 16.32 -2.79
C ALA A 58 -5.83 16.28 -1.82
N SER A 59 -4.76 17.03 -2.10
CA SER A 59 -3.55 16.96 -1.30
C SER A 59 -3.67 17.81 -0.03
N PRO A 60 -3.15 17.34 1.11
CA PRO A 60 -2.50 16.07 1.31
C PRO A 60 -3.49 14.98 1.71
N PHE A 61 -3.39 13.85 1.04
CA PHE A 61 -4.26 12.71 1.34
C PHE A 61 -3.64 11.45 0.76
N TYR A 62 -3.93 10.30 1.37
CA TYR A 62 -3.59 9.02 0.75
C TYR A 62 -4.67 8.00 1.05
N PHE A 63 -4.77 7.02 0.16
CA PHE A 63 -5.55 5.80 0.36
C PHE A 63 -4.60 4.63 0.41
N MET A 64 -4.97 3.60 1.15
CA MET A 64 -4.20 2.39 1.19
C MET A 64 -5.10 1.17 1.00
N PHE A 65 -4.71 0.31 0.07
CA PHE A 65 -5.32 -1.00 -0.10
C PHE A 65 -4.44 -2.02 0.61
N SER A 66 -5.01 -2.76 1.54
CA SER A 66 -4.33 -3.83 2.26
C SER A 66 -5.10 -5.12 2.07
N LEU A 67 -4.39 -6.20 1.75
CA LEU A 67 -5.03 -7.49 1.59
C LEU A 67 -5.26 -8.11 2.97
N GLU A 68 -6.50 -8.47 3.27
CA GLU A 68 -6.87 -9.16 4.51
C GLU A 68 -7.57 -10.45 4.13
N GLY A 69 -6.87 -11.57 4.30
CA GLY A 69 -7.35 -12.84 3.79
C GLY A 69 -7.40 -12.80 2.27
N THR A 70 -8.59 -12.88 1.69
CA THR A 70 -8.76 -12.85 0.24
C THR A 70 -9.39 -11.54 -0.25
N ALA A 71 -9.65 -10.60 0.65
CA ALA A 71 -10.30 -9.35 0.29
C ALA A 71 -9.42 -8.16 0.63
N TYR A 72 -9.50 -7.12 -0.18
CA TYR A 72 -8.79 -5.88 0.09
C TYR A 72 -9.60 -4.98 0.98
N ARG A 73 -8.91 -4.33 1.91
CA ARG A 73 -9.45 -3.28 2.74
C ARG A 73 -8.91 -1.94 2.24
N LEU A 74 -9.78 -0.96 2.14
CA LEU A 74 -9.43 0.38 1.68
C LEU A 74 -9.58 1.35 2.83
N ARG A 75 -8.53 2.13 3.09
CA ARG A 75 -8.54 3.18 4.10
C ARG A 75 -7.99 4.46 3.48
N GLY A 76 -8.43 5.60 4.01
CA GLY A 76 -7.92 6.88 3.55
C GLY A 76 -7.70 7.82 4.71
N GLU A 77 -6.65 8.67 4.62
CA GLU A 77 -6.33 9.66 5.64
C GLU A 77 -5.71 10.88 5.00
N GLY A 78 -5.99 12.02 5.59
CA GLY A 78 -5.41 13.28 5.17
C GLY A 78 -6.38 14.42 5.36
N THR A 79 -5.96 15.61 4.95
CA THR A 79 -6.72 16.85 5.14
C THR A 79 -7.02 17.58 3.85
N GLY A 80 -6.82 16.92 2.72
CA GLY A 80 -7.19 17.50 1.42
C GLY A 80 -8.68 17.73 1.30
N SER A 81 -9.08 18.42 0.24
CA SER A 81 -10.48 18.76 0.00
C SER A 81 -11.36 17.50 0.05
N LYS A 82 -12.37 17.54 0.90
CA LYS A 82 -13.24 16.38 1.07
C LYS A 82 -14.02 16.07 -0.21
N THR A 83 -14.38 17.09 -0.96
CA THR A 83 -15.04 16.89 -2.24
C THR A 83 -14.18 16.05 -3.19
N ALA A 84 -12.89 16.39 -3.28
CA ALA A 84 -11.97 15.68 -4.16
C ALA A 84 -11.68 14.26 -3.65
N THR A 85 -11.48 14.12 -2.34
CA THR A 85 -11.15 12.80 -1.77
C THR A 85 -12.35 11.87 -1.80
N ASP A 86 -13.55 12.39 -1.56
CA ASP A 86 -14.78 11.57 -1.63
C ASP A 86 -15.04 11.11 -3.07
N ALA A 87 -14.78 11.97 -4.04
CA ALA A 87 -14.95 11.59 -5.45
C ALA A 87 -13.99 10.47 -5.83
N ALA A 88 -12.75 10.54 -5.36
CA ALA A 88 -11.77 9.48 -5.61
C ALA A 88 -12.17 8.19 -4.89
N LEU A 89 -12.64 8.31 -3.66
CA LEU A 89 -13.06 7.13 -2.88
C LEU A 89 -14.13 6.33 -3.61
N LYS A 90 -15.10 7.02 -4.23
CA LYS A 90 -16.17 6.34 -4.97
C LYS A 90 -15.61 5.45 -6.07
N GLU A 91 -14.56 5.90 -6.74
CA GLU A 91 -13.96 5.12 -7.82
C GLU A 91 -13.08 4.00 -7.28
N LEU A 92 -12.33 4.28 -6.20
CA LEU A 92 -11.42 3.30 -5.65
C LEU A 92 -12.15 2.13 -4.98
N GLN A 93 -13.27 2.42 -4.31
CA GLN A 93 -13.96 1.38 -3.53
C GLN A 93 -14.67 0.35 -4.40
N VAL A 94 -14.82 0.60 -5.70
CA VAL A 94 -15.44 -0.38 -6.60
C VAL A 94 -14.42 -1.21 -7.37
N LEU A 95 -13.12 -0.98 -7.13
CA LEU A 95 -12.08 -1.78 -7.79
C LEU A 95 -12.10 -3.20 -7.27
N SER A 96 -12.00 -4.16 -8.17
CA SER A 96 -11.89 -5.58 -7.81
C SER A 96 -10.46 -5.91 -7.40
N ALA A 97 -10.27 -7.06 -6.79
CA ALA A 97 -8.92 -7.55 -6.48
C ALA A 97 -8.07 -7.62 -7.75
N ALA A 98 -8.67 -8.03 -8.86
CA ALA A 98 -7.96 -8.08 -10.14
C ALA A 98 -7.54 -6.70 -10.61
N ASP A 99 -8.40 -5.70 -10.43
CA ASP A 99 -8.06 -4.31 -10.78
C ASP A 99 -6.89 -3.81 -9.94
N ILE A 100 -6.91 -4.10 -8.65
CA ILE A 100 -5.86 -3.68 -7.73
C ILE A 100 -4.53 -4.34 -8.10
N GLN A 101 -4.56 -5.63 -8.41
CA GLN A 101 -3.35 -6.34 -8.85
C GLN A 101 -2.87 -5.80 -10.20
N GLY A 102 -3.79 -5.35 -11.06
CA GLY A 102 -3.43 -4.70 -12.31
C GLY A 102 -2.66 -3.41 -12.08
N LEU A 103 -3.12 -2.59 -11.13
CA LEU A 103 -2.40 -1.38 -10.74
C LEU A 103 -1.01 -1.72 -10.21
N ARG A 104 -0.93 -2.78 -9.42
CA ARG A 104 0.36 -3.20 -8.89
C ARG A 104 1.33 -3.53 -10.03
N ARG A 105 0.86 -4.26 -11.03
CA ARG A 105 1.71 -4.59 -12.18
C ARG A 105 2.16 -3.34 -12.91
N GLU A 106 1.30 -2.33 -13.01
CA GLU A 106 1.69 -1.06 -13.65
C GLU A 106 2.81 -0.38 -12.89
N THR A 107 2.77 -0.39 -11.55
CA THR A 107 3.82 0.23 -10.75
C THR A 107 5.16 -0.49 -10.95
N ILE A 108 5.12 -1.82 -11.06
CA ILE A 108 6.32 -2.62 -11.25
C ILE A 108 6.91 -2.37 -12.64
N ALA A 109 6.07 -2.11 -13.62
CA ALA A 109 6.50 -1.89 -14.99
C ALA A 109 7.14 -0.51 -15.20
N VAL A 110 6.99 0.43 -14.26
CA VAL A 110 7.61 1.74 -14.39
C VAL A 110 9.11 1.61 -14.28
N LYS A 111 9.82 2.08 -15.30
CA LYS A 111 11.28 2.03 -15.32
C LYS A 111 11.80 3.30 -14.67
N LYS A 112 12.73 3.13 -13.77
CA LYS A 112 13.40 4.26 -13.14
C LYS A 112 14.62 4.64 -13.95
N PRO A 113 14.89 5.95 -14.05
CA PRO A 113 16.11 6.39 -14.76
C PRO A 113 17.38 5.96 -14.04
#